data_b830a05c599f8f7bf341047c462d25a6
#
_entry.id   b830a05c599f8f7bf341047c462d25a6
#
_cell.length_a   1.000
_cell.length_b   1.000
_cell.length_c   1.000
_cell.angle_alpha   90.00
_cell.angle_beta   90.00
_cell.angle_gamma   90.00
#
_symmetry.space_group_name_H-M   'P 1'
#
loop_
_entity.id
_entity.type
_entity.pdbx_description
1 polymer ?
#
loop_
_entity_poly.entity_id
_entity_poly.type
_entity_poly.pdbx_seq_one_letter_code
_entity_poly.pdbx_strand_id
1 'polypeptide(L)'
;MSDSALLALSPLDGRYASKVDALRPIFSEYGLIKARVKVEIEWLLALAAEPGIAELAPFSAAATQTLRRLADDFSVGDAARVKQIERTTNHDVKAVEYFIKEQLKDDAELGPALEFVHFACTSEDINNLSYGLMLEQARREVLLPTLDGITASLRTLAHAQAGQPMLSRTHGQTASPTTLGKEIANVVARLERQRKQIAAVELTGKINGAVGNYNAHLVSYPELDWAGFAQRFVESLGLVFNPYTTQIEPHDNVAEIGDASRRVNTILIDLSRDIWGYISLGYFKQKLKEGEVGSSTMPHKVNPIDFENAEGNFGIANALFEHFSAKLPISRWQRDLTDSTVLRALGTAFGHTQVALDSLAKGLGKLTVNPQRLDADLDAAWEVLAEAVQTVMRRHGLPNPYEQLKALTRGQGITAASMQAFVESLQLPEQDKQRLRALTPGAYTGLAEQLARAI
;
A
#
# COMPACT_ATOMS: atom_id res chain seq x y z
N MET A 1 -0.69 -24.95 13.12
CA MET A 1 0.58 -24.39 12.59
C MET A 1 1.46 -25.60 12.33
N SER A 2 2.12 -25.68 11.17
CA SER A 2 3.05 -26.81 10.87
C SER A 2 4.34 -26.64 11.68
N ASP A 3 5.10 -27.74 11.84
CA ASP A 3 6.39 -27.67 12.55
C ASP A 3 7.36 -26.70 11.86
N SER A 4 7.32 -26.62 10.52
CA SER A 4 8.11 -25.66 9.75
C SER A 4 7.75 -24.20 10.06
N ALA A 5 6.48 -23.91 10.29
CA ALA A 5 6.04 -22.56 10.66
C ALA A 5 6.46 -22.17 12.10
N LEU A 6 6.55 -23.16 13.01
CA LEU A 6 7.05 -22.90 14.38
C LEU A 6 8.55 -22.63 14.42
N LEU A 7 9.30 -23.14 13.46
CA LEU A 7 10.75 -22.96 13.34
C LEU A 7 11.15 -21.84 12.36
N ALA A 8 10.18 -21.15 11.75
CA ALA A 8 10.44 -20.08 10.80
C ALA A 8 11.05 -18.84 11.49
N LEU A 9 12.12 -18.31 10.90
CA LEU A 9 12.77 -17.07 11.38
C LEU A 9 11.92 -15.84 11.07
N SER A 10 11.24 -15.81 9.92
CA SER A 10 10.35 -14.73 9.56
C SER A 10 8.97 -14.92 10.20
N PRO A 11 8.42 -13.91 10.88
CA PRO A 11 7.05 -13.99 11.39
C PRO A 11 6.00 -14.12 10.28
N LEU A 12 6.33 -13.73 9.04
CA LEU A 12 5.45 -13.89 7.87
C LEU A 12 5.24 -15.37 7.50
N ASP A 13 6.21 -16.23 7.80
CA ASP A 13 6.11 -17.67 7.57
C ASP A 13 5.73 -18.47 8.83
N GLY A 14 5.73 -17.78 9.99
CA GLY A 14 5.32 -18.32 11.28
C GLY A 14 3.98 -17.74 11.76
N ARG A 15 4.05 -16.81 12.71
CA ARG A 15 2.88 -16.20 13.40
C ARG A 15 1.84 -15.60 12.44
N TYR A 16 2.27 -14.99 11.35
CA TYR A 16 1.41 -14.27 10.40
C TYR A 16 1.16 -15.03 9.10
N ALA A 17 1.54 -16.31 9.02
CA ALA A 17 1.51 -17.08 7.79
C ALA A 17 0.16 -17.00 7.06
N SER A 18 -0.95 -17.19 7.77
CA SER A 18 -2.30 -17.15 7.18
C SER A 18 -2.75 -15.76 6.71
N LYS A 19 -2.07 -14.70 7.12
CA LYS A 19 -2.43 -13.32 6.74
C LYS A 19 -1.81 -12.90 5.40
N VAL A 20 -0.83 -13.65 4.91
CA VAL A 20 -0.07 -13.37 3.68
C VAL A 20 -0.26 -14.41 2.59
N ASP A 21 -1.23 -15.31 2.76
CA ASP A 21 -1.47 -16.41 1.80
C ASP A 21 -1.72 -15.92 0.37
N ALA A 22 -2.38 -14.76 0.19
CA ALA A 22 -2.62 -14.19 -1.12
C ALA A 22 -1.32 -13.70 -1.82
N LEU A 23 -0.27 -13.40 -1.06
CA LEU A 23 1.02 -12.95 -1.60
C LEU A 23 1.99 -14.11 -1.88
N ARG A 24 1.77 -15.32 -1.31
CA ARG A 24 2.65 -16.47 -1.49
C ARG A 24 2.78 -16.93 -2.93
N PRO A 25 1.70 -17.07 -3.72
CA PRO A 25 1.80 -17.43 -5.12
C PRO A 25 2.55 -16.41 -5.98
N ILE A 26 2.67 -15.18 -5.49
CA ILE A 26 3.27 -14.05 -6.21
C ILE A 26 4.74 -13.88 -5.84
N PHE A 27 5.05 -13.68 -4.55
CA PHE A 27 6.37 -13.25 -4.10
C PHE A 27 7.25 -14.35 -3.48
N SER A 28 6.78 -15.59 -3.40
CA SER A 28 7.62 -16.70 -2.98
C SER A 28 8.62 -17.10 -4.07
N GLU A 29 9.60 -17.94 -3.74
CA GLU A 29 10.51 -18.53 -4.73
C GLU A 29 9.73 -19.28 -5.83
N TYR A 30 8.65 -19.99 -5.46
CA TYR A 30 7.72 -20.58 -6.41
C TYR A 30 7.12 -19.55 -7.36
N GLY A 31 6.64 -18.40 -6.82
CA GLY A 31 6.04 -17.34 -7.62
C GLY A 31 7.02 -16.73 -8.62
N LEU A 32 8.26 -16.48 -8.19
CA LEU A 32 9.31 -15.98 -9.07
C LEU A 32 9.66 -16.97 -10.17
N ILE A 33 9.81 -18.26 -9.86
CA ILE A 33 10.10 -19.30 -10.86
C ILE A 33 8.94 -19.40 -11.85
N LYS A 34 7.70 -19.42 -11.38
CA LYS A 34 6.51 -19.43 -12.24
C LYS A 34 6.46 -18.24 -13.19
N ALA A 35 6.76 -17.05 -12.70
CA ALA A 35 6.80 -15.82 -13.52
C ALA A 35 7.88 -15.93 -14.61
N ARG A 36 9.08 -16.46 -14.28
CA ARG A 36 10.15 -16.69 -15.25
C ARG A 36 9.73 -17.70 -16.33
N VAL A 37 9.13 -18.82 -15.94
CA VAL A 37 8.60 -19.81 -16.90
C VAL A 37 7.59 -19.13 -17.83
N LYS A 38 6.68 -18.33 -17.31
CA LYS A 38 5.72 -17.60 -18.12
C LYS A 38 6.40 -16.67 -19.12
N VAL A 39 7.37 -15.86 -18.70
CA VAL A 39 8.09 -14.94 -19.59
C VAL A 39 8.83 -15.70 -20.69
N GLU A 40 9.53 -16.79 -20.36
CA GLU A 40 10.25 -17.62 -21.32
C GLU A 40 9.30 -18.24 -22.37
N ILE A 41 8.16 -18.74 -21.92
CA ILE A 41 7.15 -19.34 -22.80
C ILE A 41 6.53 -18.28 -23.73
N GLU A 42 6.14 -17.14 -23.21
CA GLU A 42 5.57 -16.08 -24.06
C GLU A 42 6.63 -15.51 -25.03
N TRP A 43 7.91 -15.45 -24.62
CA TRP A 43 9.01 -15.06 -25.53
C TRP A 43 9.17 -16.07 -26.67
N LEU A 44 9.20 -17.37 -26.39
CA LEU A 44 9.26 -18.43 -27.40
C LEU A 44 8.07 -18.37 -28.35
N LEU A 45 6.86 -18.13 -27.83
CA LEU A 45 5.65 -17.95 -28.65
C LEU A 45 5.74 -16.71 -29.55
N ALA A 46 6.26 -15.61 -29.02
CA ALA A 46 6.44 -14.37 -29.77
C ALA A 46 7.46 -14.55 -30.91
N LEU A 47 8.60 -15.22 -30.63
CA LEU A 47 9.61 -15.52 -31.64
C LEU A 47 9.04 -16.40 -32.76
N ALA A 48 8.27 -17.43 -32.43
CA ALA A 48 7.63 -18.32 -33.41
C ALA A 48 6.57 -17.60 -34.27
N ALA A 49 5.95 -16.56 -33.74
CA ALA A 49 4.98 -15.76 -34.48
C ALA A 49 5.61 -14.65 -35.35
N GLU A 50 6.94 -14.40 -35.26
CA GLU A 50 7.63 -13.35 -35.97
C GLU A 50 8.10 -13.86 -37.36
N PRO A 51 7.53 -13.31 -38.47
CA PRO A 51 7.83 -13.82 -39.81
C PRO A 51 9.32 -13.67 -40.23
N GLY A 52 10.05 -12.75 -39.60
CA GLY A 52 11.47 -12.54 -39.82
C GLY A 52 12.38 -13.64 -39.27
N ILE A 53 11.85 -14.60 -38.49
CA ILE A 53 12.58 -15.73 -37.90
C ILE A 53 12.21 -17.00 -38.67
N ALA A 54 12.81 -17.20 -39.82
CA ALA A 54 12.42 -18.28 -40.72
C ALA A 54 12.69 -19.70 -40.21
N GLU A 55 13.65 -19.87 -39.28
CA GLU A 55 14.03 -21.15 -38.68
C GLU A 55 13.05 -21.62 -37.60
N LEU A 56 12.14 -20.74 -37.15
CA LEU A 56 11.12 -21.06 -36.15
C LEU A 56 9.73 -20.84 -36.76
N ALA A 57 9.10 -21.91 -37.21
CA ALA A 57 7.75 -21.82 -37.79
C ALA A 57 6.71 -21.47 -36.69
N PRO A 58 5.62 -20.77 -37.04
CA PRO A 58 4.50 -20.56 -36.13
C PRO A 58 3.97 -21.87 -35.57
N PHE A 59 3.81 -21.95 -34.26
CA PHE A 59 3.30 -23.14 -33.60
C PHE A 59 1.83 -23.38 -33.89
N SER A 60 1.45 -24.67 -33.98
CA SER A 60 0.04 -25.07 -34.04
C SER A 60 -0.73 -24.60 -32.77
N ALA A 61 -2.05 -24.55 -32.86
CA ALA A 61 -2.89 -24.25 -31.71
C ALA A 61 -2.68 -25.24 -30.56
N ALA A 62 -2.40 -26.53 -30.88
CA ALA A 62 -2.13 -27.55 -29.87
C ALA A 62 -0.79 -27.33 -29.16
N ALA A 63 0.29 -27.05 -29.90
CA ALA A 63 1.60 -26.71 -29.34
C ALA A 63 1.57 -25.44 -28.52
N THR A 64 0.92 -24.38 -29.01
CA THR A 64 0.68 -23.13 -28.26
C THR A 64 -0.04 -23.39 -26.93
N GLN A 65 -1.07 -24.23 -26.95
CA GLN A 65 -1.80 -24.58 -25.73
C GLN A 65 -0.93 -25.40 -24.76
N THR A 66 -0.08 -26.29 -25.26
CA THR A 66 0.87 -27.07 -24.45
C THR A 66 1.86 -26.13 -23.74
N LEU A 67 2.44 -25.17 -24.46
CA LEU A 67 3.33 -24.16 -23.89
C LEU A 67 2.65 -23.32 -22.82
N ARG A 68 1.45 -22.82 -23.07
CA ARG A 68 0.72 -22.01 -22.08
C ARG A 68 0.34 -22.80 -20.85
N ARG A 69 -0.08 -24.05 -21.01
CA ARG A 69 -0.35 -24.94 -19.85
C ARG A 69 0.89 -25.14 -19.00
N LEU A 70 2.07 -25.27 -19.58
CA LEU A 70 3.31 -25.40 -18.80
C LEU A 70 3.54 -24.20 -17.87
N ALA A 71 3.12 -22.99 -18.27
CA ALA A 71 3.20 -21.79 -17.44
C ALA A 71 2.01 -21.66 -16.46
N ASP A 72 0.78 -21.90 -16.94
CA ASP A 72 -0.44 -21.66 -16.16
C ASP A 72 -0.60 -22.72 -15.05
N ASP A 73 -0.40 -24.00 -15.38
CA ASP A 73 -0.53 -25.16 -14.48
C ASP A 73 0.77 -25.44 -13.70
N PHE A 74 1.78 -24.54 -13.79
CA PHE A 74 3.06 -24.70 -13.10
C PHE A 74 2.86 -24.95 -11.61
N SER A 75 3.40 -26.04 -11.11
CA SER A 75 3.19 -26.56 -9.75
C SER A 75 4.40 -26.34 -8.84
N VAL A 76 4.20 -26.54 -7.52
CA VAL A 76 5.30 -26.56 -6.55
C VAL A 76 6.28 -27.72 -6.83
N GLY A 77 5.79 -28.83 -7.41
CA GLY A 77 6.62 -29.95 -7.88
C GLY A 77 7.56 -29.55 -9.00
N ASP A 78 7.07 -28.76 -9.96
CA ASP A 78 7.88 -28.22 -11.05
C ASP A 78 8.93 -27.24 -10.53
N ALA A 79 8.56 -26.36 -9.61
CA ALA A 79 9.52 -25.47 -8.95
C ALA A 79 10.61 -26.26 -8.21
N ALA A 80 10.27 -27.36 -7.54
CA ALA A 80 11.24 -28.23 -6.90
C ALA A 80 12.17 -28.90 -7.94
N ARG A 81 11.66 -29.24 -9.14
CA ARG A 81 12.50 -29.75 -10.25
C ARG A 81 13.47 -28.67 -10.73
N VAL A 82 13.02 -27.44 -10.94
CA VAL A 82 13.90 -26.30 -11.28
C VAL A 82 15.01 -26.15 -10.23
N LYS A 83 14.68 -26.21 -8.94
CA LYS A 83 15.68 -26.12 -7.85
C LYS A 83 16.66 -27.30 -7.83
N GLN A 84 16.27 -28.49 -8.27
CA GLN A 84 17.19 -29.63 -8.45
C GLN A 84 18.21 -29.34 -9.56
N ILE A 85 17.75 -28.79 -10.70
CA ILE A 85 18.62 -28.42 -11.82
C ILE A 85 19.59 -27.30 -11.37
N GLU A 86 19.10 -26.30 -10.66
CA GLU A 86 19.88 -25.19 -10.14
C GLU A 86 21.03 -25.63 -9.22
N ARG A 87 20.85 -26.67 -8.43
CA ARG A 87 21.93 -27.23 -7.57
C ARG A 87 23.16 -27.67 -8.36
N THR A 88 22.99 -28.08 -9.62
CA THR A 88 24.07 -28.50 -10.51
C THR A 88 24.62 -27.32 -11.32
N THR A 89 23.73 -26.46 -11.81
CA THR A 89 24.10 -25.34 -12.69
C THR A 89 24.64 -24.13 -11.92
N ASN A 90 24.27 -24.01 -10.65
CA ASN A 90 24.51 -22.84 -9.79
C ASN A 90 24.02 -21.52 -10.45
N HIS A 91 22.93 -21.61 -11.22
CA HIS A 91 22.36 -20.49 -11.95
C HIS A 91 20.85 -20.66 -12.08
N ASP A 92 20.08 -19.77 -11.47
CA ASP A 92 18.62 -19.86 -11.31
C ASP A 92 17.85 -19.75 -12.65
N VAL A 93 18.13 -18.72 -13.46
CA VAL A 93 17.43 -18.54 -14.75
C VAL A 93 17.82 -19.62 -15.74
N LYS A 94 19.10 -20.06 -15.77
CA LYS A 94 19.52 -21.18 -16.62
C LYS A 94 18.85 -22.49 -16.22
N ALA A 95 18.54 -22.67 -14.93
CA ALA A 95 17.78 -23.83 -14.47
C ALA A 95 16.33 -23.82 -14.99
N VAL A 96 15.72 -22.64 -15.12
CA VAL A 96 14.39 -22.49 -15.75
C VAL A 96 14.44 -22.86 -17.23
N GLU A 97 15.42 -22.36 -17.97
CA GLU A 97 15.63 -22.74 -19.39
C GLU A 97 15.76 -24.25 -19.56
N TYR A 98 16.60 -24.89 -18.74
CA TYR A 98 16.78 -26.36 -18.81
C TYR A 98 15.52 -27.13 -18.42
N PHE A 99 14.76 -26.65 -17.44
CA PHE A 99 13.46 -27.23 -17.09
C PHE A 99 12.49 -27.19 -18.29
N ILE A 100 12.37 -26.04 -18.95
CA ILE A 100 11.50 -25.90 -20.12
C ILE A 100 11.96 -26.86 -21.24
N LYS A 101 13.25 -26.88 -21.56
CA LYS A 101 13.82 -27.79 -22.55
C LYS A 101 13.54 -29.28 -22.20
N GLU A 102 13.64 -29.63 -20.93
CA GLU A 102 13.32 -30.97 -20.44
C GLU A 102 11.85 -31.35 -20.70
N GLN A 103 10.92 -30.40 -20.51
CA GLN A 103 9.48 -30.64 -20.75
C GLN A 103 9.12 -30.77 -22.22
N LEU A 104 9.86 -30.10 -23.12
CA LEU A 104 9.52 -29.99 -24.53
C LEU A 104 10.27 -30.99 -25.43
N LYS A 105 11.37 -31.58 -24.98
CA LYS A 105 12.32 -32.35 -25.81
C LYS A 105 11.71 -33.54 -26.58
N ASP A 106 10.67 -34.14 -26.04
CA ASP A 106 10.03 -35.34 -26.61
C ASP A 106 8.77 -34.98 -27.45
N ASP A 107 8.40 -33.70 -27.52
CA ASP A 107 7.31 -33.22 -28.37
C ASP A 107 7.78 -33.08 -29.82
N ALA A 108 6.99 -33.60 -30.75
CA ALA A 108 7.36 -33.65 -32.16
C ALA A 108 7.47 -32.28 -32.84
N GLU A 109 6.69 -31.31 -32.39
CA GLU A 109 6.66 -29.92 -32.91
C GLU A 109 7.59 -29.01 -32.12
N LEU A 110 7.58 -29.11 -30.77
CA LEU A 110 8.31 -28.20 -29.88
C LEU A 110 9.77 -28.61 -29.69
N GLY A 111 10.09 -29.93 -29.81
CA GLY A 111 11.46 -30.43 -29.68
C GLY A 111 12.47 -29.76 -30.61
N PRO A 112 12.18 -29.56 -31.90
CA PRO A 112 13.07 -28.81 -32.80
C PRO A 112 13.32 -27.35 -32.44
N ALA A 113 12.43 -26.73 -31.66
CA ALA A 113 12.49 -25.33 -31.25
C ALA A 113 13.29 -25.09 -29.95
N LEU A 114 13.87 -26.11 -29.33
CA LEU A 114 14.51 -26.01 -28.01
C LEU A 114 15.60 -24.93 -27.92
N GLU A 115 16.36 -24.70 -29.00
CA GLU A 115 17.42 -23.70 -29.00
C GLU A 115 16.89 -22.24 -29.09
N PHE A 116 15.59 -22.07 -29.34
CA PHE A 116 14.94 -20.77 -29.24
C PHE A 116 14.40 -20.43 -27.84
N VAL A 117 14.43 -21.39 -26.90
CA VAL A 117 14.19 -21.09 -25.48
C VAL A 117 15.34 -20.20 -24.99
N HIS A 118 15.03 -19.06 -24.39
CA HIS A 118 16.00 -18.05 -23.93
C HIS A 118 16.82 -17.41 -25.08
N PHE A 119 16.32 -17.45 -26.32
CA PHE A 119 17.05 -16.97 -27.49
C PHE A 119 17.39 -15.47 -27.38
N ALA A 120 18.68 -15.16 -27.55
CA ALA A 120 19.27 -13.81 -27.49
C ALA A 120 19.05 -13.06 -26.15
N CYS A 121 18.46 -13.69 -25.14
CA CYS A 121 18.21 -13.09 -23.83
C CYS A 121 19.45 -13.10 -22.93
N THR A 122 19.50 -12.18 -22.00
CA THR A 122 20.24 -12.28 -20.74
C THR A 122 19.26 -12.61 -19.62
N SER A 123 19.77 -13.12 -18.49
CA SER A 123 18.92 -13.45 -17.34
C SER A 123 18.04 -12.30 -16.89
N GLU A 124 18.50 -11.07 -17.00
CA GLU A 124 17.76 -9.89 -16.60
C GLU A 124 16.63 -9.51 -17.58
N ASP A 125 16.67 -9.94 -18.83
CA ASP A 125 15.52 -9.83 -19.72
C ASP A 125 14.32 -10.59 -19.15
N ILE A 126 14.57 -11.75 -18.57
CA ILE A 126 13.55 -12.59 -17.94
C ILE A 126 13.20 -12.08 -16.53
N ASN A 127 14.20 -11.74 -15.73
CA ASN A 127 14.00 -11.30 -14.34
C ASN A 127 13.20 -10.00 -14.23
N ASN A 128 13.55 -8.96 -15.02
CA ASN A 128 12.85 -7.67 -14.91
C ASN A 128 11.37 -7.80 -15.26
N LEU A 129 11.06 -8.54 -16.33
CA LEU A 129 9.68 -8.79 -16.74
C LEU A 129 8.93 -9.64 -15.70
N SER A 130 9.60 -10.63 -15.10
CA SER A 130 9.02 -11.45 -14.03
C SER A 130 8.67 -10.61 -12.81
N TYR A 131 9.58 -9.78 -12.32
CA TYR A 131 9.31 -8.86 -11.20
C TYR A 131 8.25 -7.83 -11.54
N GLY A 132 8.23 -7.29 -12.76
CA GLY A 132 7.18 -6.40 -13.24
C GLY A 132 5.80 -7.05 -13.17
N LEU A 133 5.67 -8.28 -13.67
CA LEU A 133 4.43 -9.07 -13.61
C LEU A 133 4.00 -9.39 -12.17
N MET A 134 4.95 -9.76 -11.30
CA MET A 134 4.68 -10.04 -9.89
C MET A 134 4.18 -8.78 -9.16
N LEU A 135 4.81 -7.64 -9.39
CA LEU A 135 4.40 -6.37 -8.79
C LEU A 135 3.02 -5.91 -9.30
N GLU A 136 2.75 -6.05 -10.61
CA GLU A 136 1.43 -5.74 -11.18
C GLU A 136 0.34 -6.62 -10.59
N GLN A 137 0.59 -7.91 -10.49
CA GLN A 137 -0.36 -8.84 -9.91
C GLN A 137 -0.63 -8.52 -8.43
N ALA A 138 0.42 -8.29 -7.63
CA ALA A 138 0.26 -7.93 -6.22
C ALA A 138 -0.48 -6.61 -6.03
N ARG A 139 -0.17 -5.60 -6.86
CA ARG A 139 -0.87 -4.31 -6.86
C ARG A 139 -2.34 -4.47 -7.14
N ARG A 140 -2.69 -5.15 -8.25
CA ARG A 140 -4.07 -5.27 -8.73
C ARG A 140 -4.92 -6.21 -7.89
N GLU A 141 -4.37 -7.35 -7.46
CA GLU A 141 -5.15 -8.43 -6.85
C GLU A 141 -5.15 -8.37 -5.31
N VAL A 142 -4.15 -7.74 -4.69
CA VAL A 142 -4.01 -7.73 -3.24
C VAL A 142 -4.00 -6.31 -2.67
N LEU A 143 -3.03 -5.47 -3.07
CA LEU A 143 -2.80 -4.19 -2.41
C LEU A 143 -3.97 -3.21 -2.60
N LEU A 144 -4.35 -2.93 -3.84
CA LEU A 144 -5.43 -1.97 -4.14
C LEU A 144 -6.79 -2.44 -3.60
N PRO A 145 -7.22 -3.71 -3.76
CA PRO A 145 -8.49 -4.17 -3.18
C PRO A 145 -8.53 -4.09 -1.66
N THR A 146 -7.43 -4.42 -0.97
CA THR A 146 -7.36 -4.32 0.49
C THR A 146 -7.43 -2.87 0.95
N LEU A 147 -6.71 -1.97 0.28
CA LEU A 147 -6.75 -0.53 0.56
C LEU A 147 -8.13 0.07 0.29
N ASP A 148 -8.79 -0.34 -0.78
CA ASP A 148 -10.17 0.07 -1.12
C ASP A 148 -11.16 -0.36 -0.03
N GLY A 149 -11.02 -1.58 0.51
CA GLY A 149 -11.83 -2.08 1.63
C GLY A 149 -11.67 -1.26 2.90
N ILE A 150 -10.44 -0.88 3.26
CA ILE A 150 -10.16 -0.02 4.43
C ILE A 150 -10.72 1.38 4.20
N THR A 151 -10.48 1.97 3.02
CA THR A 151 -10.98 3.29 2.66
C THR A 151 -12.51 3.35 2.72
N ALA A 152 -13.19 2.31 2.22
CA ALA A 152 -14.65 2.19 2.28
C ALA A 152 -15.16 2.09 3.74
N SER A 153 -14.47 1.34 4.59
CA SER A 153 -14.81 1.22 6.02
C SER A 153 -14.67 2.55 6.74
N LEU A 154 -13.57 3.29 6.47
CA LEU A 154 -13.34 4.62 7.03
C LEU A 154 -14.39 5.62 6.52
N ARG A 155 -14.74 5.60 5.23
CA ARG A 155 -15.81 6.46 4.67
C ARG A 155 -17.15 6.18 5.34
N THR A 156 -17.49 4.93 5.56
CA THR A 156 -18.72 4.54 6.29
C THR A 156 -18.71 5.12 7.70
N LEU A 157 -17.59 5.04 8.41
CA LEU A 157 -17.43 5.64 9.74
C LEU A 157 -17.52 7.18 9.68
N ALA A 158 -16.89 7.82 8.71
CA ALA A 158 -16.94 9.28 8.52
C ALA A 158 -18.39 9.76 8.32
N HIS A 159 -19.15 9.11 7.44
CA HIS A 159 -20.54 9.44 7.20
C HIS A 159 -21.42 9.20 8.43
N ALA A 160 -21.24 8.07 9.11
CA ALA A 160 -22.03 7.73 10.32
C ALA A 160 -21.79 8.73 11.47
N GLN A 161 -20.58 9.33 11.53
CA GLN A 161 -20.17 10.26 12.57
C GLN A 161 -20.06 11.70 12.07
N ALA A 162 -20.62 12.01 10.90
CA ALA A 162 -20.50 13.33 10.28
C ALA A 162 -20.99 14.46 11.19
N GLY A 163 -22.11 14.26 11.88
CA GLY A 163 -22.71 15.22 12.80
C GLY A 163 -22.27 15.06 14.29
N GLN A 164 -21.39 14.10 14.64
CA GLN A 164 -20.95 13.91 16.03
C GLN A 164 -19.86 14.93 16.37
N PRO A 165 -20.14 15.94 17.21
CA PRO A 165 -19.14 16.92 17.62
C PRO A 165 -18.02 16.25 18.43
N MET A 166 -16.81 16.77 18.28
CA MET A 166 -15.63 16.32 18.99
C MET A 166 -14.70 17.49 19.27
N LEU A 167 -14.15 17.53 20.46
CA LEU A 167 -13.16 18.51 20.85
C LEU A 167 -11.84 18.21 20.14
N SER A 168 -11.30 19.16 19.36
CA SER A 168 -9.96 19.01 18.77
C SER A 168 -8.87 19.17 19.84
N ARG A 169 -7.72 18.56 19.56
CA ARG A 169 -6.54 18.67 20.42
C ARG A 169 -5.32 19.06 19.59
N THR A 170 -5.04 20.36 19.56
CA THR A 170 -3.80 20.86 18.95
C THR A 170 -2.70 20.93 20.01
N HIS A 171 -1.53 20.43 19.70
CA HIS A 171 -0.44 20.28 20.69
C HIS A 171 -0.85 19.51 21.95
N GLY A 172 -1.84 18.59 21.83
CA GLY A 172 -2.41 17.86 22.95
C GLY A 172 -3.36 18.67 23.85
N GLN A 173 -3.55 19.97 23.57
CA GLN A 173 -4.42 20.87 24.32
C GLN A 173 -5.79 21.00 23.67
N THR A 174 -6.83 21.27 24.47
CA THR A 174 -8.18 21.55 23.99
C THR A 174 -8.18 22.73 23.02
N ALA A 175 -8.85 22.56 21.89
CA ALA A 175 -8.90 23.54 20.79
C ALA A 175 -10.30 23.57 20.17
N SER A 176 -10.46 24.38 19.11
CA SER A 176 -11.75 24.54 18.42
C SER A 176 -12.36 23.20 18.05
N PRO A 177 -13.66 23.00 18.32
CA PRO A 177 -14.34 21.75 18.00
C PRO A 177 -14.38 21.42 16.52
N THR A 178 -14.44 20.12 16.23
CA THR A 178 -14.66 19.51 14.91
C THR A 178 -15.78 18.48 15.00
N THR A 179 -15.93 17.61 14.00
CA THR A 179 -16.70 16.39 14.14
C THR A 179 -15.81 15.16 13.98
N LEU A 180 -16.15 14.07 14.68
CA LEU A 180 -15.43 12.79 14.53
C LEU A 180 -15.43 12.33 13.06
N GLY A 181 -16.56 12.51 12.35
CA GLY A 181 -16.66 12.18 10.95
C GLY A 181 -15.70 12.95 10.07
N LYS A 182 -15.52 14.26 10.31
CA LYS A 182 -14.58 15.09 9.52
C LYS A 182 -13.12 14.68 9.75
N GLU A 183 -12.74 14.30 10.96
CA GLU A 183 -11.39 13.80 11.23
C GLU A 183 -11.11 12.51 10.45
N ILE A 184 -12.06 11.58 10.41
CA ILE A 184 -11.93 10.35 9.60
C ILE A 184 -11.96 10.67 8.09
N ALA A 185 -12.80 11.61 7.63
CA ALA A 185 -12.86 12.05 6.24
C ALA A 185 -11.52 12.59 5.71
N ASN A 186 -10.75 13.28 6.57
CA ASN A 186 -9.39 13.72 6.24
C ASN A 186 -8.49 12.54 5.85
N VAL A 187 -8.55 11.44 6.58
CA VAL A 187 -7.77 10.23 6.26
C VAL A 187 -8.24 9.60 4.96
N VAL A 188 -9.56 9.50 4.73
CA VAL A 188 -10.13 8.98 3.47
C VAL A 188 -9.59 9.77 2.28
N ALA A 189 -9.66 11.10 2.32
CA ALA A 189 -9.15 11.96 1.23
C ALA A 189 -7.66 11.75 0.95
N ARG A 190 -6.86 11.58 2.01
CA ARG A 190 -5.42 11.29 1.89
C ARG A 190 -5.17 9.92 1.23
N LEU A 191 -5.90 8.89 1.65
CA LEU A 191 -5.76 7.54 1.10
C LEU A 191 -6.18 7.46 -0.36
N GLU A 192 -7.27 8.08 -0.76
CA GLU A 192 -7.71 8.12 -2.16
C GLU A 192 -6.67 8.75 -3.07
N ARG A 193 -6.02 9.83 -2.62
CA ARG A 193 -4.94 10.45 -3.38
C ARG A 193 -3.75 9.51 -3.54
N GLN A 194 -3.34 8.79 -2.48
CA GLN A 194 -2.23 7.84 -2.55
C GLN A 194 -2.59 6.59 -3.36
N ARG A 195 -3.80 6.12 -3.25
CA ARG A 195 -4.32 5.00 -4.06
C ARG A 195 -4.18 5.29 -5.56
N LYS A 196 -4.53 6.52 -5.98
CA LYS A 196 -4.35 6.96 -7.38
C LYS A 196 -2.87 6.94 -7.79
N GLN A 197 -1.96 7.35 -6.90
CA GLN A 197 -0.53 7.32 -7.18
C GLN A 197 0.01 5.90 -7.32
N ILE A 198 -0.37 4.97 -6.42
CA ILE A 198 0.01 3.55 -6.55
C ILE A 198 -0.51 2.95 -7.87
N ALA A 199 -1.77 3.23 -8.21
CA ALA A 199 -2.38 2.72 -9.45
C ALA A 199 -1.74 3.28 -10.72
N ALA A 200 -1.17 4.48 -10.65
CA ALA A 200 -0.58 5.20 -11.80
C ALA A 200 0.91 4.90 -12.02
N VAL A 201 1.57 4.16 -11.11
CA VAL A 201 2.97 3.78 -11.32
C VAL A 201 3.06 2.88 -12.56
N GLU A 202 3.84 3.30 -13.54
CA GLU A 202 4.14 2.52 -14.72
C GLU A 202 5.20 1.48 -14.39
N LEU A 203 4.86 0.20 -14.50
CA LEU A 203 5.82 -0.89 -14.33
C LEU A 203 6.49 -1.14 -15.66
N THR A 204 7.73 -0.69 -15.78
CA THR A 204 8.52 -0.76 -17.00
C THR A 204 9.22 -2.10 -17.15
N GLY A 205 9.54 -2.47 -18.40
CA GLY A 205 10.25 -3.70 -18.71
C GLY A 205 11.09 -3.58 -19.97
N LYS A 206 12.05 -4.49 -20.11
CA LYS A 206 12.94 -4.57 -21.28
C LYS A 206 13.15 -6.03 -21.68
N ILE A 207 13.44 -6.24 -22.96
CA ILE A 207 13.97 -7.47 -23.52
C ILE A 207 14.87 -7.13 -24.70
N ASN A 208 16.15 -6.81 -24.42
CA ASN A 208 17.09 -6.20 -25.37
C ASN A 208 18.52 -6.72 -25.22
N GLY A 209 18.70 -7.83 -24.49
CA GLY A 209 19.96 -8.54 -24.39
C GLY A 209 20.92 -8.04 -23.33
N ALA A 210 22.14 -8.52 -23.40
CA ALA A 210 23.14 -8.48 -22.34
C ALA A 210 23.49 -7.08 -21.80
N VAL A 211 23.36 -6.03 -22.62
CA VAL A 211 23.67 -4.63 -22.25
C VAL A 211 22.65 -3.63 -22.80
N GLY A 212 21.48 -4.12 -23.23
CA GLY A 212 20.40 -3.27 -23.69
C GLY A 212 20.51 -2.76 -25.14
N ASN A 213 21.34 -3.39 -25.96
CA ASN A 213 21.66 -2.88 -27.32
C ASN A 213 21.32 -3.87 -28.45
N TYR A 214 20.62 -4.98 -28.16
CA TYR A 214 20.27 -6.01 -29.15
C TYR A 214 21.46 -6.64 -29.88
N ASN A 215 22.67 -6.67 -29.30
CA ASN A 215 23.88 -7.11 -29.97
C ASN A 215 23.74 -8.53 -30.58
N ALA A 216 23.32 -9.51 -29.80
CA ALA A 216 23.14 -10.89 -30.29
C ALA A 216 21.97 -11.01 -31.29
N HIS A 217 20.92 -10.26 -31.06
CA HIS A 217 19.74 -10.21 -31.92
C HIS A 217 20.09 -9.74 -33.34
N LEU A 218 20.76 -8.60 -33.43
CA LEU A 218 21.15 -8.00 -34.71
C LEU A 218 22.20 -8.82 -35.47
N VAL A 219 23.07 -9.56 -34.79
CA VAL A 219 24.00 -10.48 -35.43
C VAL A 219 23.27 -11.68 -36.03
N SER A 220 22.22 -12.16 -35.36
CA SER A 220 21.45 -13.31 -35.80
C SER A 220 20.45 -12.97 -36.91
N TYR A 221 19.73 -11.87 -36.74
CA TYR A 221 18.69 -11.41 -37.69
C TYR A 221 18.82 -9.88 -37.87
N PRO A 222 19.75 -9.43 -38.74
CA PRO A 222 20.08 -8.01 -38.90
C PRO A 222 18.96 -7.17 -39.54
N GLU A 223 18.05 -7.80 -40.27
CA GLU A 223 16.94 -7.12 -40.97
C GLU A 223 15.67 -6.99 -40.10
N LEU A 224 15.65 -7.59 -38.92
CA LEU A 224 14.47 -7.56 -38.06
C LEU A 224 14.47 -6.30 -37.19
N ASP A 225 13.30 -5.62 -37.11
CA ASP A 225 13.09 -4.51 -36.19
C ASP A 225 12.95 -5.02 -34.74
N TRP A 226 14.09 -5.31 -34.13
CA TRP A 226 14.14 -5.84 -32.76
C TRP A 226 13.60 -4.87 -31.73
N ALA A 227 13.76 -3.56 -31.92
CA ALA A 227 13.24 -2.56 -30.97
C ALA A 227 11.71 -2.55 -30.97
N GLY A 228 11.10 -2.50 -32.16
CA GLY A 228 9.64 -2.58 -32.29
C GLY A 228 9.09 -3.94 -31.86
N PHE A 229 9.82 -5.04 -32.10
CA PHE A 229 9.43 -6.36 -31.64
C PHE A 229 9.46 -6.47 -30.11
N ALA A 230 10.54 -6.02 -29.46
CA ALA A 230 10.66 -6.00 -28.00
C ALA A 230 9.58 -5.12 -27.34
N GLN A 231 9.26 -3.96 -27.95
CA GLN A 231 8.17 -3.11 -27.46
C GLN A 231 6.83 -3.85 -27.49
N ARG A 232 6.45 -4.43 -28.64
CA ARG A 232 5.20 -5.21 -28.74
C ARG A 232 5.14 -6.35 -27.73
N PHE A 233 6.27 -7.03 -27.52
CA PHE A 233 6.34 -8.12 -26.55
C PHE A 233 6.14 -7.65 -25.11
N VAL A 234 6.87 -6.64 -24.66
CA VAL A 234 6.74 -6.09 -23.30
C VAL A 234 5.33 -5.58 -23.04
N GLU A 235 4.76 -4.83 -24.01
CA GLU A 235 3.39 -4.31 -23.93
C GLU A 235 2.34 -5.42 -23.92
N SER A 236 2.58 -6.54 -24.62
CA SER A 236 1.69 -7.71 -24.60
C SER A 236 1.61 -8.39 -23.21
N LEU A 237 2.63 -8.21 -22.40
CA LEU A 237 2.66 -8.66 -21.01
C LEU A 237 1.94 -7.69 -20.05
N GLY A 238 1.49 -6.52 -20.52
CA GLY A 238 0.85 -5.49 -19.74
C GLY A 238 1.82 -4.57 -19.01
N LEU A 239 3.08 -4.54 -19.41
CA LEU A 239 4.13 -3.65 -18.89
C LEU A 239 4.41 -2.51 -19.87
N VAL A 240 5.11 -1.48 -19.41
CA VAL A 240 5.52 -0.35 -20.26
C VAL A 240 6.93 -0.61 -20.76
N PHE A 241 7.14 -0.50 -22.08
CA PHE A 241 8.46 -0.73 -22.66
C PHE A 241 9.44 0.40 -22.34
N ASN A 242 10.63 0.03 -21.81
CA ASN A 242 11.73 0.96 -21.59
C ASN A 242 12.84 0.71 -22.62
N PRO A 243 13.06 1.61 -23.62
CA PRO A 243 14.10 1.46 -24.61
C PRO A 243 15.52 1.83 -24.11
N TYR A 244 15.62 2.54 -22.97
CA TYR A 244 16.89 3.04 -22.46
C TYR A 244 17.31 2.28 -21.19
N THR A 245 17.97 1.15 -21.41
CA THR A 245 18.38 0.24 -20.33
C THR A 245 19.85 -0.17 -20.49
N THR A 246 20.36 -0.90 -19.51
CA THR A 246 21.66 -1.57 -19.58
C THR A 246 21.43 -3.09 -19.62
N GLN A 247 22.16 -3.88 -18.83
CA GLN A 247 21.77 -5.27 -18.62
C GLN A 247 20.47 -5.38 -17.83
N ILE A 248 20.22 -4.40 -16.94
CA ILE A 248 19.01 -4.30 -16.14
C ILE A 248 18.04 -3.27 -16.71
N GLU A 249 16.78 -3.43 -16.38
CA GLU A 249 15.83 -2.33 -16.23
C GLU A 249 16.23 -1.56 -14.96
N PRO A 250 16.33 -0.19 -14.97
CA PRO A 250 16.95 0.57 -13.86
C PRO A 250 16.27 0.49 -12.49
N HIS A 251 15.14 -0.17 -12.36
CA HIS A 251 14.34 -0.34 -11.15
C HIS A 251 13.74 0.95 -10.55
N ASP A 252 13.74 2.06 -11.28
CA ASP A 252 13.10 3.31 -10.83
C ASP A 252 11.62 3.09 -10.55
N ASN A 253 10.93 2.28 -11.35
CA ASN A 253 9.54 1.90 -11.18
C ASN A 253 9.29 1.13 -9.85
N VAL A 254 10.25 0.31 -9.44
CA VAL A 254 10.19 -0.42 -8.15
C VAL A 254 10.37 0.56 -6.98
N ALA A 255 11.23 1.55 -7.14
CA ALA A 255 11.38 2.65 -6.18
C ALA A 255 10.09 3.47 -6.07
N GLU A 256 9.46 3.81 -7.20
CA GLU A 256 8.21 4.58 -7.24
C GLU A 256 7.06 3.88 -6.53
N ILE A 257 6.84 2.57 -6.80
CA ILE A 257 5.78 1.81 -6.11
C ILE A 257 6.10 1.62 -4.62
N GLY A 258 7.38 1.46 -4.27
CA GLY A 258 7.85 1.41 -2.89
C GLY A 258 7.56 2.70 -2.14
N ASP A 259 7.90 3.85 -2.71
CA ASP A 259 7.66 5.17 -2.13
C ASP A 259 6.17 5.50 -2.00
N ALA A 260 5.36 5.13 -3.00
CA ALA A 260 3.92 5.30 -2.94
C ALA A 260 3.28 4.44 -1.84
N SER A 261 3.72 3.18 -1.70
CA SER A 261 3.27 2.27 -0.64
C SER A 261 3.68 2.76 0.74
N ARG A 262 4.91 3.27 0.90
CA ARG A 262 5.40 3.85 2.15
C ARG A 262 4.56 5.05 2.61
N ARG A 263 4.12 5.91 1.68
CA ARG A 263 3.24 7.04 2.03
C ARG A 263 1.87 6.59 2.51
N VAL A 264 1.27 5.57 1.91
CA VAL A 264 0.04 4.95 2.41
C VAL A 264 0.24 4.41 3.82
N ASN A 265 1.29 3.62 4.03
CA ASN A 265 1.61 3.06 5.34
C ASN A 265 1.78 4.16 6.40
N THR A 266 2.43 5.27 6.05
CA THR A 266 2.64 6.41 6.95
C THR A 266 1.33 7.08 7.35
N ILE A 267 0.38 7.23 6.42
CA ILE A 267 -0.97 7.75 6.71
C ILE A 267 -1.72 6.80 7.66
N LEU A 268 -1.57 5.50 7.47
CA LEU A 268 -2.24 4.51 8.30
C LEU A 268 -1.58 4.32 9.69
N ILE A 269 -0.28 4.60 9.81
CA ILE A 269 0.39 4.74 11.11
C ILE A 269 -0.20 5.93 11.88
N ASP A 270 -0.31 7.08 11.23
CA ASP A 270 -0.89 8.31 11.78
C ASP A 270 -2.33 8.04 12.30
N LEU A 271 -3.18 7.44 11.47
CA LEU A 271 -4.53 7.00 11.86
C LEU A 271 -4.51 6.05 13.06
N SER A 272 -3.61 5.05 13.06
CA SER A 272 -3.53 4.06 14.13
C SER A 272 -3.19 4.71 15.47
N ARG A 273 -2.31 5.70 15.49
CA ARG A 273 -1.93 6.49 16.65
C ARG A 273 -3.07 7.37 17.15
N ASP A 274 -3.79 8.04 16.24
CA ASP A 274 -4.92 8.88 16.61
C ASP A 274 -6.07 8.04 17.20
N ILE A 275 -6.40 6.90 16.59
CA ILE A 275 -7.42 6.00 17.14
C ILE A 275 -6.99 5.44 18.51
N TRP A 276 -5.73 5.07 18.66
CA TRP A 276 -5.17 4.68 19.96
C TRP A 276 -5.36 5.78 21.02
N GLY A 277 -5.08 7.03 20.64
CA GLY A 277 -5.32 8.22 21.47
C GLY A 277 -6.79 8.41 21.80
N TYR A 278 -7.69 8.31 20.83
CA TYR A 278 -9.14 8.44 21.04
C TYR A 278 -9.72 7.30 21.91
N ILE A 279 -9.18 6.09 21.84
CA ILE A 279 -9.52 5.00 22.77
C ILE A 279 -9.06 5.37 24.19
N SER A 280 -7.86 5.90 24.35
CA SER A 280 -7.31 6.37 25.63
C SER A 280 -8.16 7.48 26.27
N LEU A 281 -8.73 8.38 25.46
CA LEU A 281 -9.65 9.43 25.91
C LEU A 281 -11.07 8.91 26.19
N GLY A 282 -11.37 7.66 25.82
CA GLY A 282 -12.70 7.06 25.94
C GLY A 282 -13.69 7.48 24.86
N TYR A 283 -13.24 8.12 23.79
CA TYR A 283 -14.08 8.48 22.62
C TYR A 283 -14.53 7.26 21.84
N PHE A 284 -13.65 6.24 21.77
CA PHE A 284 -13.98 4.92 21.27
C PHE A 284 -13.94 3.88 22.40
N LYS A 285 -14.85 2.92 22.33
CA LYS A 285 -14.81 1.64 23.03
C LYS A 285 -14.51 0.54 22.03
N GLN A 286 -13.92 -0.56 22.49
CA GLN A 286 -13.67 -1.73 21.67
C GLN A 286 -14.62 -2.87 22.05
N LYS A 287 -15.27 -3.46 21.05
CA LYS A 287 -16.09 -4.67 21.23
C LYS A 287 -15.17 -5.84 21.60
N LEU A 288 -15.47 -6.53 22.67
CA LEU A 288 -14.84 -7.82 22.96
C LEU A 288 -15.40 -8.88 22.04
N LYS A 289 -14.53 -9.69 21.47
CA LYS A 289 -14.92 -10.92 20.79
C LYS A 289 -14.94 -12.03 21.82
N GLU A 290 -15.99 -12.86 21.81
CA GLU A 290 -16.12 -13.99 22.72
C GLU A 290 -14.86 -14.88 22.67
N GLY A 291 -14.29 -15.16 23.85
CA GLY A 291 -13.04 -15.92 23.98
C GLY A 291 -11.73 -15.11 23.86
N GLU A 292 -11.78 -13.80 23.50
CA GLU A 292 -10.58 -12.94 23.54
C GLU A 292 -10.30 -12.45 24.97
N VAL A 293 -9.03 -12.56 25.41
CA VAL A 293 -8.55 -12.02 26.69
C VAL A 293 -7.96 -10.63 26.44
N GLY A 294 -8.61 -9.58 26.97
CA GLY A 294 -8.19 -8.20 26.75
C GLY A 294 -6.89 -7.82 27.46
N SER A 295 -6.59 -8.44 28.59
CA SER A 295 -5.37 -8.26 29.35
C SER A 295 -5.12 -9.51 30.21
N SER A 296 -3.86 -9.94 30.32
CA SER A 296 -3.48 -11.09 31.16
C SER A 296 -3.65 -10.84 32.69
N THR A 297 -3.67 -9.56 33.13
CA THR A 297 -3.63 -9.18 34.53
C THR A 297 -4.86 -8.39 34.97
N MET A 298 -5.46 -7.59 34.08
CA MET A 298 -6.59 -6.71 34.39
C MET A 298 -7.79 -7.03 33.49
N PRO A 299 -8.79 -7.81 33.95
CA PRO A 299 -9.89 -8.28 33.09
C PRO A 299 -10.74 -7.18 32.45
N HIS A 300 -10.81 -5.99 33.07
CA HIS A 300 -11.55 -4.84 32.54
C HIS A 300 -10.81 -4.06 31.45
N LYS A 301 -9.51 -4.36 31.22
CA LYS A 301 -8.64 -3.61 30.30
C LYS A 301 -8.66 -4.23 28.91
N VAL A 302 -9.18 -3.52 27.93
CA VAL A 302 -9.20 -3.93 26.52
C VAL A 302 -8.16 -3.11 25.77
N ASN A 303 -7.01 -3.72 25.50
CA ASN A 303 -5.91 -3.05 24.81
C ASN A 303 -6.19 -2.88 23.31
N PRO A 304 -5.81 -1.76 22.69
CA PRO A 304 -5.97 -1.51 21.25
C PRO A 304 -4.90 -2.22 20.42
N ILE A 305 -4.67 -3.51 20.68
CA ILE A 305 -3.56 -4.30 20.11
C ILE A 305 -3.59 -4.42 18.59
N ASP A 306 -4.77 -4.32 17.97
CA ASP A 306 -4.91 -4.38 16.52
C ASP A 306 -4.26 -3.14 15.86
N PHE A 307 -4.41 -1.95 16.46
CA PHE A 307 -3.77 -0.70 15.98
C PHE A 307 -2.27 -0.66 16.28
N GLU A 308 -1.83 -1.16 17.43
CA GLU A 308 -0.41 -1.29 17.78
C GLU A 308 0.31 -2.28 16.84
N ASN A 309 -0.33 -3.41 16.53
CA ASN A 309 0.19 -4.39 15.57
C ASN A 309 0.26 -3.81 14.15
N ALA A 310 -0.75 -3.03 13.74
CA ALA A 310 -0.74 -2.34 12.46
C ALA A 310 0.42 -1.34 12.39
N GLU A 311 0.58 -0.46 13.37
CA GLU A 311 1.68 0.51 13.44
C GLU A 311 3.05 -0.17 13.34
N GLY A 312 3.29 -1.23 14.12
CA GLY A 312 4.55 -1.95 14.13
C GLY A 312 4.90 -2.59 12.77
N ASN A 313 3.92 -3.26 12.14
CA ASN A 313 4.14 -3.90 10.85
C ASN A 313 4.29 -2.88 9.70
N PHE A 314 3.53 -1.78 9.68
CA PHE A 314 3.76 -0.67 8.73
C PHE A 314 5.16 -0.08 8.87
N GLY A 315 5.67 0.06 10.11
CA GLY A 315 7.02 0.55 10.36
C GLY A 315 8.10 -0.34 9.76
N ILE A 316 7.98 -1.67 9.91
CA ILE A 316 8.91 -2.65 9.32
C ILE A 316 8.81 -2.58 7.78
N ALA A 317 7.61 -2.57 7.21
CA ALA A 317 7.41 -2.45 5.77
C ALA A 317 8.05 -1.17 5.22
N ASN A 318 7.87 -0.04 5.89
CA ASN A 318 8.43 1.24 5.48
C ASN A 318 9.96 1.25 5.45
N ALA A 319 10.62 0.60 6.41
CA ALA A 319 12.09 0.47 6.42
C ALA A 319 12.59 -0.32 5.19
N LEU A 320 11.86 -1.37 4.78
CA LEU A 320 12.17 -2.14 3.57
C LEU A 320 11.92 -1.34 2.29
N PHE A 321 10.76 -0.69 2.17
CA PHE A 321 10.45 0.16 1.01
C PHE A 321 11.45 1.31 0.86
N GLU A 322 11.87 1.95 1.96
CA GLU A 322 12.90 2.99 1.94
C GLU A 322 14.24 2.44 1.43
N HIS A 323 14.63 1.23 1.88
CA HIS A 323 15.83 0.59 1.37
C HIS A 323 15.72 0.28 -0.13
N PHE A 324 14.57 -0.21 -0.61
CA PHE A 324 14.36 -0.49 -2.03
C PHE A 324 14.49 0.79 -2.86
N SER A 325 13.83 1.87 -2.46
CA SER A 325 13.88 3.16 -3.16
C SER A 325 15.29 3.76 -3.19
N ALA A 326 16.05 3.59 -2.12
CA ALA A 326 17.41 4.11 -2.03
C ALA A 326 18.45 3.25 -2.76
N LYS A 327 18.24 1.91 -2.83
CA LYS A 327 19.26 0.97 -3.31
C LYS A 327 19.03 0.53 -4.76
N LEU A 328 17.79 0.21 -5.16
CA LEU A 328 17.54 -0.44 -6.44
C LEU A 328 17.90 0.41 -7.66
N PRO A 329 17.69 1.76 -7.67
CA PRO A 329 18.15 2.60 -8.77
C PRO A 329 19.67 2.71 -8.91
N ILE A 330 20.45 2.18 -7.94
CA ILE A 330 21.92 2.22 -7.97
C ILE A 330 22.47 0.87 -8.41
N SER A 331 23.14 0.84 -9.55
CA SER A 331 23.90 -0.30 -10.04
C SER A 331 25.28 0.15 -10.55
N ARG A 332 26.31 -0.68 -10.34
CA ARG A 332 27.66 -0.37 -10.83
C ARG A 332 27.72 -0.64 -12.32
N TRP A 333 28.11 0.38 -13.09
CA TRP A 333 28.23 0.33 -14.54
C TRP A 333 26.96 -0.21 -15.20
N GLN A 334 27.04 -1.27 -15.99
CA GLN A 334 25.91 -1.86 -16.69
C GLN A 334 25.09 -2.81 -15.81
N ARG A 335 25.69 -3.37 -14.78
CA ARG A 335 25.06 -4.16 -13.73
C ARG A 335 26.04 -4.58 -12.63
N ASP A 336 25.57 -4.64 -11.38
CA ASP A 336 26.09 -5.52 -10.33
C ASP A 336 24.95 -6.45 -9.81
N LEU A 337 25.31 -7.48 -8.99
CA LEU A 337 24.35 -8.49 -8.56
C LEU A 337 23.55 -8.10 -7.29
N THR A 338 23.76 -6.92 -6.73
CA THR A 338 23.12 -6.53 -5.45
C THR A 338 21.60 -6.36 -5.57
N ASP A 339 21.10 -6.01 -6.73
CA ASP A 339 19.69 -5.93 -7.05
C ASP A 339 18.96 -7.27 -6.85
N SER A 340 19.53 -8.36 -7.32
CA SER A 340 18.96 -9.72 -7.19
C SER A 340 18.75 -10.11 -5.72
N THR A 341 19.66 -9.74 -4.83
CA THR A 341 19.51 -9.97 -3.39
C THR A 341 18.36 -9.16 -2.80
N VAL A 342 18.24 -7.88 -3.18
CA VAL A 342 17.28 -6.94 -2.61
C VAL A 342 15.88 -7.21 -3.13
N LEU A 343 15.72 -7.48 -4.42
CA LEU A 343 14.41 -7.78 -5.05
C LEU A 343 13.71 -9.01 -4.43
N ARG A 344 14.47 -9.99 -3.94
CA ARG A 344 13.90 -11.15 -3.23
C ARG A 344 13.19 -10.79 -1.92
N ALA A 345 13.46 -9.61 -1.35
CA ALA A 345 12.79 -9.13 -0.15
C ALA A 345 11.49 -8.34 -0.42
N LEU A 346 11.09 -8.13 -1.70
CA LEU A 346 9.85 -7.42 -2.05
C LEU A 346 8.64 -8.02 -1.33
N GLY A 347 8.49 -9.36 -1.38
CA GLY A 347 7.41 -10.06 -0.69
C GLY A 347 7.38 -9.83 0.83
N THR A 348 8.52 -9.57 1.44
CA THR A 348 8.60 -9.26 2.89
C THR A 348 7.99 -7.90 3.19
N ALA A 349 8.28 -6.87 2.39
CA ALA A 349 7.71 -5.54 2.57
C ALA A 349 6.19 -5.52 2.36
N PHE A 350 5.72 -6.11 1.25
CA PHE A 350 4.29 -6.23 0.98
C PHE A 350 3.61 -7.14 2.00
N GLY A 351 4.27 -8.19 2.48
CA GLY A 351 3.77 -9.08 3.53
C GLY A 351 3.51 -8.36 4.85
N HIS A 352 4.46 -7.54 5.34
CA HIS A 352 4.25 -6.72 6.53
C HIS A 352 3.17 -5.66 6.32
N THR A 353 3.09 -5.05 5.14
CA THR A 353 1.98 -4.15 4.79
C THR A 353 0.64 -4.88 4.87
N GLN A 354 0.52 -6.08 4.31
CA GLN A 354 -0.72 -6.87 4.33
C GLN A 354 -1.13 -7.27 5.76
N VAL A 355 -0.18 -7.69 6.60
CA VAL A 355 -0.43 -7.99 8.03
C VAL A 355 -0.96 -6.76 8.76
N ALA A 356 -0.37 -5.59 8.48
CA ALA A 356 -0.80 -4.34 9.09
C ALA A 356 -2.21 -3.91 8.64
N LEU A 357 -2.51 -4.01 7.34
CA LEU A 357 -3.83 -3.72 6.78
C LEU A 357 -4.91 -4.64 7.36
N ASP A 358 -4.64 -5.94 7.47
CA ASP A 358 -5.56 -6.90 8.10
C ASP A 358 -5.82 -6.57 9.58
N SER A 359 -4.75 -6.22 10.32
CA SER A 359 -4.88 -5.82 11.72
C SER A 359 -5.67 -4.52 11.88
N LEU A 360 -5.41 -3.54 11.04
CA LEU A 360 -6.16 -2.27 11.03
C LEU A 360 -7.65 -2.51 10.72
N ALA A 361 -7.96 -3.30 9.69
CA ALA A 361 -9.34 -3.64 9.34
C ALA A 361 -10.08 -4.32 10.50
N LYS A 362 -9.40 -5.27 11.17
CA LYS A 362 -9.92 -5.94 12.36
C LYS A 362 -10.17 -4.95 13.51
N GLY A 363 -9.22 -4.04 13.77
CA GLY A 363 -9.35 -3.00 14.79
C GLY A 363 -10.52 -2.05 14.51
N LEU A 364 -10.65 -1.55 13.29
CA LEU A 364 -11.77 -0.69 12.87
C LEU A 364 -13.13 -1.36 13.07
N GLY A 365 -13.24 -2.66 12.76
CA GLY A 365 -14.47 -3.44 12.96
C GLY A 365 -14.89 -3.61 14.43
N LYS A 366 -13.97 -3.42 15.37
CA LYS A 366 -14.23 -3.50 16.83
C LYS A 366 -14.62 -2.16 17.43
N LEU A 367 -14.45 -1.04 16.75
CA LEU A 367 -14.71 0.29 17.31
C LEU A 367 -16.20 0.53 17.54
N THR A 368 -16.51 1.15 18.66
CA THR A 368 -17.81 1.72 19.00
C THR A 368 -17.59 3.13 19.50
N VAL A 369 -18.22 4.11 18.90
CA VAL A 369 -18.19 5.50 19.36
C VAL A 369 -18.87 5.63 20.71
N ASN A 370 -18.37 6.51 21.56
CA ASN A 370 -18.92 6.84 22.87
C ASN A 370 -19.38 8.32 22.89
N PRO A 371 -20.61 8.61 22.39
CA PRO A 371 -21.10 10.00 22.30
C PRO A 371 -21.11 10.70 23.65
N GLN A 372 -21.51 10.00 24.73
CA GLN A 372 -21.58 10.61 26.06
C GLN A 372 -20.22 11.14 26.54
N ARG A 373 -19.11 10.48 26.16
CA ARG A 373 -17.77 10.95 26.52
C ARG A 373 -17.34 12.15 25.67
N LEU A 374 -17.69 12.14 24.39
CA LEU A 374 -17.45 13.25 23.48
C LEU A 374 -18.20 14.51 23.93
N ASP A 375 -19.48 14.37 24.27
CA ASP A 375 -20.33 15.47 24.72
C ASP A 375 -19.84 16.02 26.08
N ALA A 376 -19.45 15.15 27.01
CA ALA A 376 -18.96 15.57 28.33
C ALA A 376 -17.64 16.39 28.22
N ASP A 377 -16.74 16.04 27.31
CA ASP A 377 -15.51 16.82 27.09
C ASP A 377 -15.81 18.19 26.49
N LEU A 378 -16.79 18.29 25.57
CA LEU A 378 -17.23 19.56 24.98
C LEU A 378 -17.88 20.45 26.04
N ASP A 379 -18.78 19.90 26.87
CA ASP A 379 -19.49 20.63 27.91
C ASP A 379 -18.52 21.19 28.99
N ALA A 380 -17.37 20.56 29.17
CA ALA A 380 -16.33 21.00 30.08
C ALA A 380 -15.40 22.09 29.51
N ALA A 381 -15.49 22.39 28.20
CA ALA A 381 -14.50 23.21 27.46
C ALA A 381 -15.09 24.50 26.86
N TRP A 382 -15.85 25.29 27.66
CA TRP A 382 -16.47 26.52 27.18
C TRP A 382 -15.47 27.59 26.73
N GLU A 383 -14.23 27.53 27.17
CA GLU A 383 -13.13 28.42 26.76
C GLU A 383 -12.84 28.39 25.25
N VAL A 384 -13.17 27.30 24.55
CA VAL A 384 -12.96 27.19 23.11
C VAL A 384 -13.80 28.19 22.29
N LEU A 385 -14.88 28.70 22.87
CA LEU A 385 -15.72 29.74 22.28
C LEU A 385 -15.08 31.12 22.29
N ALA A 386 -14.01 31.31 23.04
CA ALA A 386 -13.26 32.56 23.04
C ALA A 386 -12.79 32.97 21.64
N GLU A 387 -12.44 32.01 20.79
CA GLU A 387 -12.09 32.24 19.38
C GLU A 387 -13.26 32.89 18.60
N ALA A 388 -14.44 32.31 18.72
CA ALA A 388 -15.65 32.80 18.04
C ALA A 388 -16.00 34.24 18.50
N VAL A 389 -16.01 34.45 19.82
CA VAL A 389 -16.32 35.77 20.41
C VAL A 389 -15.28 36.81 19.98
N GLN A 390 -13.98 36.51 20.08
CA GLN A 390 -12.90 37.38 19.62
C GLN A 390 -13.05 37.76 18.15
N THR A 391 -13.40 36.81 17.29
CA THR A 391 -13.55 37.06 15.86
C THR A 391 -14.70 38.01 15.56
N VAL A 392 -15.84 37.85 16.26
CA VAL A 392 -16.97 38.79 16.14
C VAL A 392 -16.60 40.19 16.69
N MET A 393 -15.91 40.28 17.82
CA MET A 393 -15.40 41.55 18.36
C MET A 393 -14.50 42.28 17.35
N ARG A 394 -13.58 41.55 16.70
CA ARG A 394 -12.68 42.10 15.66
C ARG A 394 -13.46 42.62 14.45
N ARG A 395 -14.48 41.88 14.01
CA ARG A 395 -15.37 42.30 12.90
C ARG A 395 -16.01 43.67 13.17
N HIS A 396 -16.35 43.93 14.43
CA HIS A 396 -16.98 45.18 14.86
C HIS A 396 -15.99 46.26 15.39
N GLY A 397 -14.68 46.02 15.25
CA GLY A 397 -13.65 46.98 15.66
C GLY A 397 -13.58 47.26 17.17
N LEU A 398 -14.03 46.32 18.00
CA LEU A 398 -13.89 46.48 19.44
C LEU A 398 -12.41 46.44 19.86
N PRO A 399 -12.00 47.29 20.83
CA PRO A 399 -10.58 47.36 21.22
C PRO A 399 -10.14 46.15 22.03
N ASN A 400 -8.89 45.73 21.81
CA ASN A 400 -8.20 44.70 22.58
C ASN A 400 -8.99 43.40 22.80
N PRO A 401 -9.57 42.76 21.77
CA PRO A 401 -10.44 41.59 21.96
C PRO A 401 -9.74 40.41 22.68
N TYR A 402 -8.47 40.17 22.35
CA TYR A 402 -7.68 39.09 22.97
C TYR A 402 -7.45 39.34 24.45
N GLU A 403 -7.07 40.57 24.83
CA GLU A 403 -6.79 40.96 26.21
C GLU A 403 -8.04 40.92 27.09
N GLN A 404 -9.19 41.30 26.54
CA GLN A 404 -10.48 41.22 27.25
C GLN A 404 -10.85 39.77 27.56
N LEU A 405 -10.72 38.85 26.59
CA LEU A 405 -10.96 37.41 26.78
C LEU A 405 -9.93 36.76 27.70
N LYS A 406 -8.66 37.12 27.57
CA LYS A 406 -7.59 36.70 28.46
C LYS A 406 -7.86 37.09 29.93
N ALA A 407 -8.44 38.27 30.16
CA ALA A 407 -8.84 38.71 31.49
C ALA A 407 -9.98 37.83 32.05
N LEU A 408 -10.92 37.38 31.19
CA LEU A 408 -12.01 36.49 31.59
C LEU A 408 -11.50 35.10 31.99
N THR A 409 -10.39 34.61 31.41
CA THR A 409 -9.82 33.26 31.66
C THR A 409 -8.89 33.24 32.88
N ARG A 410 -8.48 34.39 33.44
CA ARG A 410 -7.55 34.45 34.57
C ARG A 410 -8.16 33.92 35.86
N GLY A 411 -7.69 32.75 36.30
CA GLY A 411 -7.95 32.20 37.67
C GLY A 411 -9.22 31.40 37.83
N GLN A 412 -10.10 31.29 36.86
CA GLN A 412 -11.30 30.44 36.91
C GLN A 412 -11.58 29.88 35.47
N GLY A 413 -12.07 28.63 35.44
CA GLY A 413 -12.54 28.05 34.17
C GLY A 413 -13.72 28.83 33.60
N ILE A 414 -13.78 28.96 32.28
CA ILE A 414 -14.92 29.58 31.60
C ILE A 414 -16.10 28.61 31.64
N THR A 415 -17.25 29.12 32.10
CA THR A 415 -18.52 28.41 32.11
C THR A 415 -19.50 29.02 31.12
N ALA A 416 -20.57 28.32 30.80
CA ALA A 416 -21.68 28.88 29.99
C ALA A 416 -22.13 30.23 30.54
N ALA A 417 -22.37 30.34 31.87
CA ALA A 417 -22.84 31.56 32.49
C ALA A 417 -21.84 32.70 32.37
N SER A 418 -20.53 32.49 32.59
CA SER A 418 -19.50 33.52 32.47
C SER A 418 -19.31 33.97 31.04
N MET A 419 -19.37 33.06 30.06
CA MET A 419 -19.32 33.39 28.65
C MET A 419 -20.53 34.20 28.20
N GLN A 420 -21.73 33.84 28.62
CA GLN A 420 -22.94 34.61 28.31
C GLN A 420 -22.92 36.00 28.94
N ALA A 421 -22.54 36.12 30.22
CA ALA A 421 -22.39 37.41 30.88
C ALA A 421 -21.36 38.30 30.15
N PHE A 422 -20.26 37.73 29.69
CA PHE A 422 -19.26 38.47 28.91
C PHE A 422 -19.84 38.96 27.58
N VAL A 423 -20.54 38.13 26.81
CA VAL A 423 -21.19 38.50 25.55
C VAL A 423 -22.19 39.63 25.77
N GLU A 424 -22.95 39.64 26.88
CA GLU A 424 -23.88 40.72 27.21
C GLU A 424 -23.18 42.03 27.44
N SER A 425 -22.00 42.05 28.05
CA SER A 425 -21.24 43.25 28.34
C SER A 425 -20.64 43.90 27.08
N LEU A 426 -20.56 43.19 25.97
CA LEU A 426 -19.95 43.67 24.74
C LEU A 426 -20.87 44.70 24.02
N GLN A 427 -20.27 45.70 23.39
CA GLN A 427 -20.99 46.66 22.52
C GLN A 427 -21.10 46.08 21.10
N LEU A 428 -21.97 45.05 20.93
CA LEU A 428 -22.24 44.40 19.67
C LEU A 428 -23.71 44.62 19.26
N PRO A 429 -24.03 44.57 17.97
CA PRO A 429 -25.41 44.51 17.49
C PRO A 429 -26.15 43.32 18.13
N GLU A 430 -27.42 43.53 18.47
CA GLU A 430 -28.22 42.48 19.16
C GLU A 430 -28.28 41.13 18.39
N GLN A 431 -28.34 41.21 17.07
CA GLN A 431 -28.31 40.02 16.23
C GLN A 431 -27.01 39.17 16.44
N ASP A 432 -25.86 39.84 16.59
CA ASP A 432 -24.59 39.15 16.84
C ASP A 432 -24.54 38.59 18.27
N LYS A 433 -25.03 39.36 19.26
CA LYS A 433 -25.19 38.84 20.63
C LYS A 433 -26.07 37.60 20.69
N GLN A 434 -27.20 37.59 20.00
CA GLN A 434 -28.11 36.42 19.94
C GLN A 434 -27.43 35.22 19.38
N ARG A 435 -26.65 35.36 18.29
CA ARG A 435 -25.88 34.26 17.72
C ARG A 435 -24.82 33.72 18.70
N LEU A 436 -24.09 34.60 19.36
CA LEU A 436 -23.07 34.19 20.34
C LEU A 436 -23.67 33.52 21.59
N ARG A 437 -24.84 33.96 22.07
CA ARG A 437 -25.56 33.34 23.18
C ARG A 437 -26.05 31.92 22.86
N ALA A 438 -26.46 31.71 21.64
CA ALA A 438 -26.93 30.39 21.18
C ALA A 438 -25.77 29.42 20.92
N LEU A 439 -24.52 29.91 20.87
CA LEU A 439 -23.35 29.10 20.54
C LEU A 439 -22.95 28.26 21.75
N THR A 440 -22.76 26.96 21.51
CA THR A 440 -22.19 26.01 22.46
C THR A 440 -20.93 25.37 21.87
N PRO A 441 -20.03 24.79 22.69
CA PRO A 441 -18.89 24.07 22.15
C PRO A 441 -19.28 22.99 21.14
N GLY A 442 -20.36 22.23 21.41
CA GLY A 442 -20.86 21.21 20.50
C GLY A 442 -21.47 21.72 19.19
N ALA A 443 -21.90 23.00 19.15
CA ALA A 443 -22.45 23.66 17.95
C ALA A 443 -21.38 24.42 17.14
N TYR A 444 -20.18 24.60 17.71
CA TYR A 444 -19.10 25.36 17.08
C TYR A 444 -18.20 24.48 16.18
N THR A 445 -18.79 23.77 15.24
CA THR A 445 -18.09 22.83 14.34
C THR A 445 -17.94 23.34 12.90
N GLY A 446 -18.40 24.54 12.61
CA GLY A 446 -18.31 25.13 11.26
C GLY A 446 -18.90 24.24 10.17
N LEU A 447 -18.14 23.96 9.13
CA LEU A 447 -18.53 23.11 8.00
C LEU A 447 -18.18 21.62 8.17
N ALA A 448 -17.76 21.18 9.36
CA ALA A 448 -17.21 19.85 9.56
C ALA A 448 -18.19 18.73 9.14
N GLU A 449 -19.47 18.81 9.50
CA GLU A 449 -20.48 17.85 9.08
C GLU A 449 -20.65 17.80 7.55
N GLN A 450 -20.71 18.96 6.90
CA GLN A 450 -20.84 19.04 5.45
C GLN A 450 -19.64 18.40 4.75
N LEU A 451 -18.43 18.70 5.22
CA LEU A 451 -17.18 18.14 4.68
C LEU A 451 -17.11 16.60 4.89
N ALA A 452 -17.56 16.10 6.03
CA ALA A 452 -17.62 14.67 6.30
C ALA A 452 -18.62 13.94 5.41
N ARG A 453 -19.73 14.57 5.05
CA ARG A 453 -20.74 13.97 4.16
C ARG A 453 -20.35 14.03 2.68
N ALA A 454 -19.45 14.93 2.30
CA ALA A 454 -19.01 15.13 0.92
C ALA A 454 -17.89 14.18 0.46
N ILE A 455 -17.29 13.41 1.37
CA ILE A 455 -16.17 12.52 1.07
C ILE A 455 -16.60 11.22 0.36
#